data_fc7f7ccb836a980db26818051f8cb4ff
#
_entry.id   fc7f7ccb836a980db26818051f8cb4ff
#
_cell.length_a   1.000
_cell.length_b   1.000
_cell.length_c   1.000
_cell.angle_alpha   90.00
_cell.angle_beta   90.00
_cell.angle_gamma   90.00
#
_symmetry.space_group_name_H-M   'P 1'
#
loop_
_entity.id
_entity.type
_entity.pdbx_description
1 polymer ?
#
loop_
_entity_poly.entity_id
_entity_poly.type
_entity_poly.pdbx_seq_one_letter_code
_entity_poly.pdbx_strand_id
1 'polypeptide(L)'
;MKLFGLFFISVVLIGSLSPAFSQSSKGSRPGYIYDNGNMISNSQEAQLDEFVRKLDDATSVEIVIWTTDSFFGHGIKKYGQEIHERDMLANYIFNEVTLDGVKGIGKLGKDNGILILLSKEKDSSGGSMRIEVGRGLEGVITDGTAGQILDIYLVQARDEFLETDNVAVFDNAFMNTVLILAQKVGYTDEQHELSNPYISQPEESELEKIIPLLPFVIFFIIIFVLAQKKRKGRSFGFIGGGFGGGSGGGFGGGGGGSGGGGAGRWVK
;
A
#
# COMPACT_ATOMS: atom_id res chain seq x y z
N MET A 1 31.63 -77.27 18.79
CA MET A 1 30.73 -76.72 17.69
C MET A 1 30.08 -75.45 18.25
N LYS A 2 30.56 -74.30 17.86
CA LYS A 2 29.98 -73.00 18.26
C LYS A 2 29.55 -72.31 16.99
N LEU A 3 28.22 -72.13 16.83
CA LEU A 3 27.58 -71.46 15.70
C LEU A 3 27.66 -69.97 15.95
N PHE A 4 28.34 -69.22 15.07
CA PHE A 4 28.36 -67.78 15.06
C PHE A 4 27.21 -67.27 14.21
N GLY A 5 26.21 -66.68 14.84
CA GLY A 5 25.13 -65.96 14.16
C GLY A 5 25.58 -64.62 13.67
N LEU A 6 25.56 -64.41 12.35
CA LEU A 6 25.81 -63.13 11.71
C LEU A 6 24.51 -62.29 11.77
N PHE A 7 24.55 -61.20 12.55
CA PHE A 7 23.47 -60.21 12.56
C PHE A 7 23.70 -59.20 11.43
N PHE A 8 22.91 -59.25 10.38
CA PHE A 8 22.86 -58.21 9.33
C PHE A 8 22.04 -57.06 9.84
N ILE A 9 22.68 -55.96 10.18
CA ILE A 9 22.00 -54.68 10.42
C ILE A 9 21.76 -53.99 9.05
N SER A 10 20.52 -54.07 8.60
CA SER A 10 20.08 -53.32 7.41
C SER A 10 19.80 -51.87 7.84
N VAL A 11 20.70 -50.94 7.49
CA VAL A 11 20.47 -49.51 7.65
C VAL A 11 19.58 -49.06 6.48
N VAL A 12 18.31 -48.85 6.79
CA VAL A 12 17.37 -48.21 5.83
C VAL A 12 17.63 -46.70 5.84
N LEU A 13 18.32 -46.23 4.82
CA LEU A 13 18.50 -44.80 4.57
C LEU A 13 17.17 -44.25 4.05
N ILE A 14 16.36 -43.67 4.94
CA ILE A 14 15.16 -42.92 4.57
C ILE A 14 15.64 -41.58 4.04
N GLY A 15 15.85 -41.49 2.74
CA GLY A 15 16.05 -40.24 2.05
C GLY A 15 14.75 -39.43 2.10
N SER A 16 14.74 -38.36 2.89
CA SER A 16 13.71 -37.33 2.85
C SER A 16 13.71 -36.67 1.48
N LEU A 17 12.91 -37.16 0.55
CA LEU A 17 12.54 -36.38 -0.62
C LEU A 17 11.67 -35.23 -0.12
N SER A 18 12.25 -34.05 0.01
CA SER A 18 11.47 -32.83 0.06
C SER A 18 10.79 -32.68 -1.31
N PRO A 19 9.46 -32.61 -1.39
CA PRO A 19 8.82 -32.27 -2.65
C PRO A 19 9.22 -30.84 -3.00
N ALA A 20 9.99 -30.66 -4.06
CA ALA A 20 10.09 -29.37 -4.72
C ALA A 20 8.70 -29.04 -5.26
N PHE A 21 7.97 -28.24 -4.50
CA PHE A 21 6.69 -27.68 -4.92
C PHE A 21 7.00 -26.53 -5.90
N SER A 22 7.35 -26.90 -7.15
CA SER A 22 7.26 -26.00 -8.28
C SER A 22 5.95 -26.34 -9.01
N GLN A 23 4.83 -25.90 -8.46
CA GLN A 23 3.63 -25.76 -9.25
C GLN A 23 3.56 -24.32 -9.75
N SER A 24 4.12 -24.08 -10.93
CA SER A 24 3.76 -22.93 -11.74
C SER A 24 2.26 -22.99 -11.98
N SER A 25 1.49 -22.16 -11.28
CA SER A 25 0.08 -22.01 -11.52
C SER A 25 -0.11 -21.47 -12.94
N LYS A 26 -0.99 -22.12 -13.68
CA LYS A 26 -1.27 -21.80 -15.08
C LYS A 26 -1.88 -20.39 -15.16
N GLY A 27 -1.06 -19.37 -15.42
CA GLY A 27 -1.50 -17.98 -15.58
C GLY A 27 -0.87 -16.93 -14.66
N SER A 28 0.02 -17.33 -13.73
CA SER A 28 0.78 -16.36 -12.93
C SER A 28 2.01 -15.85 -13.70
N ARG A 29 2.42 -14.64 -13.37
CA ARG A 29 3.64 -14.00 -13.90
C ARG A 29 4.88 -14.77 -13.41
N PRO A 30 5.98 -14.88 -14.21
CA PRO A 30 7.22 -15.52 -13.79
C PRO A 30 7.89 -14.85 -12.58
N GLY A 31 7.85 -13.51 -12.49
CA GLY A 31 8.38 -12.73 -11.38
C GLY A 31 7.55 -11.47 -11.13
N TYR A 32 7.56 -11.00 -9.90
CA TYR A 32 6.81 -9.80 -9.48
C TYR A 32 7.73 -8.69 -8.95
N ILE A 33 8.99 -9.01 -8.65
CA ILE A 33 9.94 -8.07 -8.05
C ILE A 33 11.05 -7.77 -9.07
N TYR A 34 11.18 -6.50 -9.44
CA TYR A 34 12.19 -5.98 -10.37
C TYR A 34 13.02 -4.92 -9.63
N ASP A 35 13.92 -5.38 -8.76
CA ASP A 35 14.73 -4.51 -7.89
C ASP A 35 16.00 -4.04 -8.62
N ASN A 36 15.86 -3.17 -9.62
CA ASN A 36 16.99 -2.61 -10.37
C ASN A 36 17.78 -1.56 -9.55
N GLY A 37 17.20 -1.09 -8.45
CA GLY A 37 17.84 -0.13 -7.55
C GLY A 37 18.61 -0.77 -6.40
N ASN A 38 18.63 -2.12 -6.28
CA ASN A 38 19.20 -2.85 -5.15
C ASN A 38 18.72 -2.26 -3.79
N MET A 39 17.41 -2.10 -3.67
CA MET A 39 16.75 -1.51 -2.50
C MET A 39 16.14 -2.58 -1.58
N ILE A 40 16.10 -3.82 -2.01
CA ILE A 40 15.47 -4.94 -1.30
C ILE A 40 16.52 -6.04 -1.11
N SER A 41 16.63 -6.61 0.07
CA SER A 41 17.53 -7.72 0.29
C SER A 41 17.06 -8.98 -0.47
N ASN A 42 17.99 -9.82 -0.93
CA ASN A 42 17.64 -11.04 -1.69
C ASN A 42 16.66 -11.95 -0.92
N SER A 43 16.77 -11.99 0.41
CA SER A 43 15.86 -12.77 1.26
C SER A 43 14.46 -12.18 1.27
N GLN A 44 14.36 -10.85 1.25
CA GLN A 44 13.08 -10.14 1.25
C GLN A 44 12.43 -10.16 -0.14
N GLU A 45 13.23 -10.07 -1.21
CA GLU A 45 12.71 -10.26 -2.58
C GLU A 45 12.02 -11.61 -2.74
N ALA A 46 12.66 -12.70 -2.25
CA ALA A 46 12.09 -14.03 -2.32
C ALA A 46 10.78 -14.14 -1.53
N GLN A 47 10.70 -13.52 -0.36
CA GLN A 47 9.47 -13.51 0.45
C GLN A 47 8.36 -12.68 -0.20
N LEU A 48 8.69 -11.51 -0.74
CA LEU A 48 7.75 -10.66 -1.47
C LEU A 48 7.21 -11.37 -2.72
N ASP A 49 8.09 -11.99 -3.52
CA ASP A 49 7.69 -12.72 -4.74
C ASP A 49 6.76 -13.88 -4.39
N GLU A 50 7.09 -14.67 -3.35
CA GLU A 50 6.23 -15.76 -2.88
C GLU A 50 4.88 -15.26 -2.40
N PHE A 51 4.86 -14.18 -1.61
CA PHE A 51 3.61 -13.60 -1.10
C PHE A 51 2.73 -13.08 -2.23
N VAL A 52 3.30 -12.29 -3.16
CA VAL A 52 2.54 -11.73 -4.28
C VAL A 52 2.03 -12.83 -5.21
N ARG A 53 2.79 -13.90 -5.40
CA ARG A 53 2.37 -15.07 -6.16
C ARG A 53 1.16 -15.74 -5.53
N LYS A 54 1.17 -15.95 -4.21
CA LYS A 54 0.00 -16.48 -3.47
C LYS A 54 -1.21 -15.57 -3.58
N LEU A 55 -1.01 -14.26 -3.53
CA LEU A 55 -2.06 -13.27 -3.74
C LEU A 55 -2.67 -13.37 -5.15
N ASP A 56 -1.82 -13.42 -6.20
CA ASP A 56 -2.28 -13.57 -7.58
C ASP A 56 -3.07 -14.88 -7.77
N ASP A 57 -2.54 -15.99 -7.25
CA ASP A 57 -3.20 -17.30 -7.33
C ASP A 57 -4.58 -17.29 -6.63
N ALA A 58 -4.71 -16.62 -5.50
CA ALA A 58 -5.94 -16.58 -4.73
C ALA A 58 -6.98 -15.58 -5.26
N THR A 59 -6.53 -14.41 -5.74
CA THR A 59 -7.40 -13.28 -6.09
C THR A 59 -7.37 -12.88 -7.55
N SER A 60 -6.34 -13.33 -8.28
CA SER A 60 -5.93 -12.86 -9.60
C SER A 60 -5.43 -11.41 -9.65
N VAL A 61 -5.25 -10.74 -8.50
CA VAL A 61 -4.64 -9.41 -8.42
C VAL A 61 -3.14 -9.54 -8.56
N GLU A 62 -2.54 -8.79 -9.49
CA GLU A 62 -1.09 -8.73 -9.66
C GLU A 62 -0.52 -7.49 -8.98
N ILE A 63 0.43 -7.68 -8.05
CA ILE A 63 1.25 -6.57 -7.53
C ILE A 63 2.66 -6.74 -8.09
N VAL A 64 3.20 -5.70 -8.71
CA VAL A 64 4.56 -5.66 -9.21
C VAL A 64 5.32 -4.56 -8.49
N ILE A 65 6.51 -4.87 -8.02
CA ILE A 65 7.46 -3.88 -7.49
C ILE A 65 8.53 -3.63 -8.54
N TRP A 66 8.76 -2.36 -8.86
CA TRP A 66 9.81 -1.93 -9.77
C TRP A 66 10.61 -0.80 -9.13
N THR A 67 11.91 -1.04 -8.90
CA THR A 67 12.81 -0.04 -8.31
C THR A 67 13.89 0.37 -9.30
N THR A 68 14.47 1.53 -9.06
CA THR A 68 15.63 2.04 -9.82
C THR A 68 16.47 2.98 -8.95
N ASP A 69 17.73 3.16 -9.29
CA ASP A 69 18.56 4.18 -8.65
C ASP A 69 18.09 5.60 -9.02
N SER A 70 17.77 5.80 -10.29
CA SER A 70 17.42 7.11 -10.85
C SER A 70 16.38 6.97 -11.96
N PHE A 71 15.66 8.06 -12.24
CA PHE A 71 14.83 8.21 -13.43
C PHE A 71 15.64 8.50 -14.70
N PHE A 72 16.96 8.44 -14.61
CA PHE A 72 17.88 8.55 -15.73
C PHE A 72 18.73 7.28 -15.82
N GLY A 73 18.88 6.76 -17.03
CA GLY A 73 19.75 5.59 -17.27
C GLY A 73 19.09 4.23 -17.01
N HIS A 74 17.79 4.17 -16.67
CA HIS A 74 17.06 2.91 -16.47
C HIS A 74 16.69 2.19 -17.78
N GLY A 75 16.88 2.84 -18.93
CA GLY A 75 16.78 2.24 -20.27
C GLY A 75 15.35 2.09 -20.82
N ILE A 76 14.29 2.40 -20.06
CA ILE A 76 12.91 2.33 -20.56
C ILE A 76 12.62 3.55 -21.44
N LYS A 77 12.27 3.30 -22.70
CA LYS A 77 12.07 4.33 -23.71
C LYS A 77 10.67 4.28 -24.30
N LYS A 78 10.09 5.46 -24.53
CA LYS A 78 8.88 5.65 -25.31
C LYS A 78 9.24 6.46 -26.56
N TYR A 79 8.90 5.94 -27.73
CA TYR A 79 9.26 6.55 -29.03
C TYR A 79 10.75 6.88 -29.18
N GLY A 80 11.63 6.01 -28.63
CA GLY A 80 13.08 6.18 -28.70
C GLY A 80 13.69 7.12 -27.65
N GLN A 81 12.89 7.83 -26.86
CA GLN A 81 13.34 8.70 -25.78
C GLN A 81 13.10 8.05 -24.42
N GLU A 82 14.08 8.14 -23.53
CA GLU A 82 13.97 7.64 -22.17
C GLU A 82 12.94 8.44 -21.37
N ILE A 83 12.19 7.78 -20.51
CA ILE A 83 11.12 8.40 -19.71
C ILE A 83 11.70 8.82 -18.36
N HIS A 84 11.84 10.11 -18.12
CA HIS A 84 12.46 10.64 -16.90
C HIS A 84 11.45 11.11 -15.85
N GLU A 85 10.18 11.15 -16.19
CA GLU A 85 9.11 11.53 -15.25
C GLU A 85 8.48 10.31 -14.60
N ARG A 86 8.39 10.32 -13.28
CA ARG A 86 7.84 9.25 -12.46
C ARG A 86 6.47 8.76 -12.92
N ASP A 87 5.53 9.69 -13.11
CA ASP A 87 4.15 9.35 -13.43
C ASP A 87 4.02 8.75 -14.83
N MET A 88 4.78 9.30 -15.78
CA MET A 88 4.83 8.75 -17.14
C MET A 88 5.51 7.38 -17.15
N LEU A 89 6.60 7.21 -16.39
CA LEU A 89 7.31 5.94 -16.28
C LEU A 89 6.43 4.85 -15.66
N ALA A 90 5.77 5.17 -14.54
CA ALA A 90 4.87 4.23 -13.87
C ALA A 90 3.74 3.79 -14.81
N ASN A 91 3.08 4.72 -15.46
CA ASN A 91 2.00 4.42 -16.41
C ASN A 91 2.52 3.58 -17.59
N TYR A 92 3.71 3.88 -18.10
CA TYR A 92 4.28 3.14 -19.23
C TYR A 92 4.70 1.72 -18.85
N ILE A 93 5.31 1.54 -17.66
CA ILE A 93 5.62 0.20 -17.13
C ILE A 93 4.33 -0.59 -16.94
N PHE A 94 3.33 0.04 -16.32
CA PHE A 94 2.06 -0.59 -16.02
C PHE A 94 1.32 -1.11 -17.26
N ASN A 95 1.34 -0.36 -18.37
CA ASN A 95 0.53 -0.68 -19.54
C ASN A 95 1.31 -1.32 -20.71
N GLU A 96 2.59 -0.96 -20.90
CA GLU A 96 3.26 -1.19 -22.17
C GLU A 96 4.53 -2.02 -22.07
N VAL A 97 5.22 -2.00 -20.91
CA VAL A 97 6.48 -2.72 -20.75
C VAL A 97 6.20 -4.23 -20.66
N THR A 98 7.05 -4.99 -21.38
CA THR A 98 7.04 -6.45 -21.26
C THR A 98 8.05 -6.87 -20.21
N LEU A 99 7.55 -7.37 -19.09
CA LEU A 99 8.33 -7.90 -17.97
C LEU A 99 8.25 -9.43 -18.00
N ASP A 100 9.37 -10.11 -18.15
CA ASP A 100 9.48 -11.57 -18.24
C ASP A 100 8.52 -12.22 -19.27
N GLY A 101 8.35 -11.56 -20.41
CA GLY A 101 7.48 -12.03 -21.49
C GLY A 101 6.00 -11.70 -21.32
N VAL A 102 5.61 -11.04 -20.22
CA VAL A 102 4.23 -10.60 -19.96
C VAL A 102 4.13 -9.09 -20.14
N LYS A 103 3.29 -8.65 -21.06
CA LYS A 103 3.05 -7.22 -21.33
C LYS A 103 2.03 -6.67 -20.34
N GLY A 104 2.39 -5.54 -19.71
CA GLY A 104 1.54 -4.84 -18.75
C GLY A 104 1.40 -5.55 -17.42
N ILE A 105 0.61 -4.99 -16.51
CA ILE A 105 0.38 -5.48 -15.15
C ILE A 105 -1.13 -5.62 -14.92
N GLY A 106 -1.55 -6.77 -14.41
CA GLY A 106 -2.95 -7.13 -14.23
C GLY A 106 -3.49 -8.03 -15.34
N LYS A 107 -4.56 -8.73 -15.07
CA LYS A 107 -5.17 -9.68 -16.00
C LYS A 107 -6.01 -8.94 -17.05
N LEU A 108 -5.86 -9.37 -18.30
CA LEU A 108 -6.60 -8.80 -19.43
C LEU A 108 -8.12 -8.82 -19.15
N GLY A 109 -8.76 -7.66 -19.27
CA GLY A 109 -10.20 -7.49 -19.06
C GLY A 109 -10.65 -7.43 -17.60
N LYS A 110 -9.71 -7.56 -16.63
CA LYS A 110 -9.98 -7.34 -15.21
C LYS A 110 -9.40 -6.02 -14.73
N ASP A 111 -8.33 -5.52 -15.36
CA ASP A 111 -7.60 -4.31 -14.99
C ASP A 111 -7.26 -4.27 -13.49
N ASN A 112 -6.81 -5.42 -12.96
CA ASN A 112 -6.59 -5.68 -11.54
C ASN A 112 -5.12 -5.76 -11.16
N GLY A 113 -4.30 -4.95 -11.81
CA GLY A 113 -2.89 -4.80 -11.50
C GLY A 113 -2.61 -3.68 -10.50
N ILE A 114 -1.47 -3.76 -9.82
CA ILE A 114 -0.89 -2.70 -8.99
C ILE A 114 0.60 -2.66 -9.29
N LEU A 115 1.14 -1.48 -9.56
CA LEU A 115 2.58 -1.24 -9.65
C LEU A 115 3.03 -0.37 -8.49
N ILE A 116 4.05 -0.80 -7.78
CA ILE A 116 4.79 0.00 -6.80
C ILE A 116 6.11 0.40 -7.45
N LEU A 117 6.23 1.67 -7.82
CA LEU A 117 7.45 2.26 -8.39
C LEU A 117 8.17 3.06 -7.33
N LEU A 118 9.46 2.83 -7.16
CA LEU A 118 10.34 3.60 -6.28
C LEU A 118 11.70 3.84 -6.93
N SER A 119 12.18 5.08 -6.83
CA SER A 119 13.54 5.48 -7.18
C SER A 119 14.26 6.06 -5.97
N LYS A 120 15.56 5.82 -5.83
CA LYS A 120 16.39 6.48 -4.81
C LYS A 120 16.44 7.99 -5.04
N GLU A 121 16.54 8.42 -6.29
CA GLU A 121 16.56 9.83 -6.67
C GLU A 121 15.16 10.33 -7.05
N LYS A 122 14.98 11.63 -6.94
CA LYS A 122 13.76 12.31 -7.38
C LYS A 122 13.81 12.57 -8.89
N ASP A 123 12.65 12.55 -9.53
CA ASP A 123 12.51 13.04 -10.90
C ASP A 123 12.55 14.58 -10.97
N SER A 124 12.44 15.13 -12.17
CA SER A 124 12.41 16.59 -12.39
C SER A 124 11.22 17.28 -11.72
N SER A 125 10.18 16.55 -11.41
CA SER A 125 8.99 17.03 -10.71
C SER A 125 9.14 16.98 -9.18
N GLY A 126 10.22 16.37 -8.66
CA GLY A 126 10.50 16.23 -7.23
C GLY A 126 9.91 14.97 -6.60
N GLY A 127 9.31 14.09 -7.39
CA GLY A 127 8.76 12.82 -6.92
C GLY A 127 9.74 11.66 -7.06
N SER A 128 9.66 10.68 -6.19
CA SER A 128 10.52 9.48 -6.24
C SER A 128 9.74 8.17 -6.22
N MET A 129 8.45 8.19 -5.95
CA MET A 129 7.64 6.98 -5.81
C MET A 129 6.21 7.16 -6.30
N ARG A 130 5.59 6.04 -6.70
CA ARG A 130 4.21 5.99 -7.15
C ARG A 130 3.62 4.60 -6.95
N ILE A 131 2.36 4.53 -6.56
CA ILE A 131 1.51 3.34 -6.71
C ILE A 131 0.56 3.62 -7.86
N GLU A 132 0.65 2.83 -8.93
CA GLU A 132 -0.29 2.84 -10.04
C GLU A 132 -1.29 1.70 -9.84
N VAL A 133 -2.58 1.99 -9.95
CA VAL A 133 -3.66 1.04 -9.66
C VAL A 133 -4.52 0.86 -10.91
N GLY A 134 -4.79 -0.38 -11.26
CA GLY A 134 -5.67 -0.72 -12.36
C GLY A 134 -7.13 -0.35 -12.07
N ARG A 135 -7.88 -0.01 -13.11
CA ARG A 135 -9.28 0.45 -13.01
C ARG A 135 -10.20 -0.50 -12.26
N GLY A 136 -9.94 -1.81 -12.36
CA GLY A 136 -10.71 -2.83 -11.65
C GLY A 136 -10.59 -2.77 -10.14
N LEU A 137 -9.56 -2.06 -9.62
CA LEU A 137 -9.28 -1.92 -8.18
C LEU A 137 -9.54 -0.51 -7.64
N GLU A 138 -9.82 0.49 -8.48
CA GLU A 138 -10.02 1.89 -8.05
C GLU A 138 -11.15 2.05 -7.02
N GLY A 139 -12.15 1.14 -7.04
CA GLY A 139 -13.24 1.14 -6.08
C GLY A 139 -12.82 0.78 -4.65
N VAL A 140 -11.71 0.05 -4.48
CA VAL A 140 -11.19 -0.40 -3.18
C VAL A 140 -9.84 0.22 -2.82
N ILE A 141 -9.05 0.62 -3.82
CA ILE A 141 -7.78 1.32 -3.67
C ILE A 141 -7.86 2.60 -4.49
N THR A 142 -8.37 3.66 -3.87
CA THR A 142 -8.44 4.99 -4.48
C THR A 142 -7.06 5.67 -4.47
N ASP A 143 -6.88 6.74 -5.26
CA ASP A 143 -5.67 7.58 -5.23
C ASP A 143 -5.32 8.06 -3.82
N GLY A 144 -6.34 8.46 -3.05
CA GLY A 144 -6.15 8.86 -1.65
C GLY A 144 -5.63 7.73 -0.78
N THR A 145 -6.18 6.51 -0.95
CA THR A 145 -5.71 5.31 -0.24
C THR A 145 -4.28 4.96 -0.63
N ALA A 146 -3.97 4.94 -1.92
CA ALA A 146 -2.62 4.66 -2.41
C ALA A 146 -1.61 5.71 -1.89
N GLY A 147 -2.00 6.98 -1.86
CA GLY A 147 -1.17 8.05 -1.30
C GLY A 147 -0.92 7.89 0.20
N GLN A 148 -1.93 7.54 0.98
CA GLN A 148 -1.76 7.27 2.42
C GLN A 148 -0.82 6.09 2.67
N ILE A 149 -0.93 5.01 1.88
CA ILE A 149 -0.06 3.85 1.99
C ILE A 149 1.39 4.25 1.70
N LEU A 150 1.65 5.06 0.66
CA LEU A 150 2.98 5.59 0.37
C LEU A 150 3.52 6.40 1.55
N ASP A 151 2.72 7.32 2.10
CA ASP A 151 3.14 8.18 3.21
C ASP A 151 3.51 7.40 4.47
N ILE A 152 2.74 6.36 4.78
CA ILE A 152 2.93 5.59 6.01
C ILE A 152 4.17 4.68 5.93
N TYR A 153 4.45 4.10 4.77
CA TYR A 153 5.49 3.07 4.67
C TYR A 153 6.71 3.51 3.86
N LEU A 154 6.52 3.85 2.60
CA LEU A 154 7.65 4.07 1.69
C LEU A 154 8.28 5.45 1.83
N VAL A 155 7.50 6.49 2.12
CA VAL A 155 8.04 7.83 2.40
C VAL A 155 8.88 7.81 3.66
N GLN A 156 8.40 7.17 4.72
CA GLN A 156 9.12 7.04 5.99
C GLN A 156 10.46 6.30 5.80
N ALA A 157 10.41 5.14 5.11
CA ALA A 157 11.62 4.37 4.84
C ALA A 157 12.63 5.15 3.98
N ARG A 158 12.14 5.91 3.00
CA ARG A 158 13.01 6.75 2.18
C ARG A 158 13.65 7.88 2.96
N ASP A 159 12.91 8.52 3.83
CA ASP A 159 13.45 9.60 4.68
C ASP A 159 14.52 9.04 5.64
N GLU A 160 14.28 7.88 6.24
CA GLU A 160 15.27 7.16 7.05
C GLU A 160 16.50 6.75 6.23
N PHE A 161 16.30 6.25 5.01
CA PHE A 161 17.40 5.91 4.10
C PHE A 161 18.26 7.13 3.78
N LEU A 162 17.68 8.30 3.54
CA LEU A 162 18.43 9.52 3.26
C LEU A 162 19.29 10.01 4.44
N GLU A 163 18.89 9.68 5.66
CA GLU A 163 19.62 10.03 6.88
C GLU A 163 20.69 9.00 7.22
N THR A 164 20.46 7.71 6.95
CA THR A 164 21.27 6.60 7.45
C THR A 164 22.08 5.88 6.38
N ASP A 165 21.73 6.06 5.09
CA ASP A 165 22.24 5.28 3.94
C ASP A 165 22.02 3.75 4.10
N ASN A 166 21.03 3.38 4.92
CA ASN A 166 20.70 1.99 5.21
C ASN A 166 19.55 1.50 4.30
N VAL A 167 19.85 0.71 3.28
CA VAL A 167 18.83 0.16 2.37
C VAL A 167 17.91 -0.86 3.03
N ALA A 168 18.30 -1.49 4.15
CA ALA A 168 17.47 -2.49 4.81
C ALA A 168 16.15 -1.93 5.37
N VAL A 169 16.03 -0.61 5.49
CA VAL A 169 14.76 0.06 5.87
C VAL A 169 13.65 -0.22 4.87
N PHE A 170 13.99 -0.46 3.60
CA PHE A 170 13.01 -0.75 2.56
C PHE A 170 12.43 -2.16 2.63
N ASP A 171 13.13 -3.13 3.21
CA ASP A 171 12.65 -4.52 3.31
C ASP A 171 11.27 -4.58 3.98
N ASN A 172 11.16 -4.01 5.17
CA ASN A 172 9.89 -3.96 5.91
C ASN A 172 8.87 -3.03 5.25
N ALA A 173 9.33 -1.92 4.68
CA ALA A 173 8.45 -0.95 4.05
C ALA A 173 7.73 -1.53 2.83
N PHE A 174 8.43 -2.25 1.96
CA PHE A 174 7.81 -2.93 0.82
C PHE A 174 6.87 -4.05 1.28
N MET A 175 7.29 -4.88 2.25
CA MET A 175 6.42 -5.94 2.77
C MET A 175 5.12 -5.36 3.34
N ASN A 176 5.20 -4.35 4.19
CA ASN A 176 4.01 -3.72 4.77
C ASN A 176 3.12 -3.05 3.70
N THR A 177 3.73 -2.41 2.70
CA THR A 177 2.99 -1.84 1.56
C THR A 177 2.20 -2.91 0.82
N VAL A 178 2.83 -4.04 0.51
CA VAL A 178 2.18 -5.16 -0.18
C VAL A 178 1.10 -5.80 0.69
N LEU A 179 1.35 -6.01 1.99
CA LEU A 179 0.37 -6.57 2.92
C LEU A 179 -0.89 -5.71 3.02
N ILE A 180 -0.75 -4.39 3.16
CA ILE A 180 -1.93 -3.51 3.26
C ILE A 180 -2.69 -3.44 1.93
N LEU A 181 -2.00 -3.45 0.78
CA LEU A 181 -2.64 -3.52 -0.53
C LEU A 181 -3.40 -4.83 -0.70
N ALA A 182 -2.81 -5.96 -0.27
CA ALA A 182 -3.46 -7.27 -0.27
C ALA A 182 -4.73 -7.30 0.59
N GLN A 183 -4.68 -6.72 1.79
CA GLN A 183 -5.86 -6.60 2.66
C GLN A 183 -6.98 -5.76 2.02
N LYS A 184 -6.63 -4.69 1.29
CA LYS A 184 -7.62 -3.86 0.58
C LYS A 184 -8.37 -4.63 -0.51
N VAL A 185 -7.73 -5.61 -1.13
CA VAL A 185 -8.36 -6.48 -2.13
C VAL A 185 -8.97 -7.77 -1.53
N GLY A 186 -9.04 -7.85 -0.20
CA GLY A 186 -9.68 -8.94 0.53
C GLY A 186 -8.82 -10.19 0.74
N TYR A 187 -7.49 -10.07 0.58
CA TYR A 187 -6.55 -11.16 0.86
C TYR A 187 -5.84 -10.94 2.19
N THR A 188 -5.82 -11.97 3.03
CA THR A 188 -5.07 -12.01 4.28
C THR A 188 -4.24 -13.28 4.34
N ASP A 189 -3.00 -13.16 4.73
CA ASP A 189 -2.10 -14.29 4.97
C ASP A 189 -1.81 -14.38 6.48
N GLU A 190 -2.15 -15.51 7.09
CA GLU A 190 -1.95 -15.74 8.54
C GLU A 190 -0.45 -15.81 8.92
N GLN A 191 0.44 -15.98 7.93
CA GLN A 191 1.88 -16.09 8.16
C GLN A 191 2.60 -14.73 8.22
N HIS A 192 1.94 -13.67 7.74
CA HIS A 192 2.51 -12.33 7.67
C HIS A 192 1.61 -11.34 8.41
N GLU A 193 2.06 -10.92 9.58
CA GLU A 193 1.43 -9.82 10.30
C GLU A 193 2.07 -8.48 9.89
N LEU A 194 1.24 -7.44 9.82
CA LEU A 194 1.73 -6.07 9.60
C LEU A 194 2.65 -5.67 10.75
N SER A 195 3.95 -5.63 10.49
CA SER A 195 4.92 -5.07 11.42
C SER A 195 5.23 -3.64 10.99
N ASN A 196 4.53 -2.66 11.53
CA ASN A 196 4.83 -1.27 11.23
C ASN A 196 5.54 -0.60 12.40
N PRO A 197 6.87 -0.38 12.33
CA PRO A 197 7.58 0.40 13.32
C PRO A 197 7.16 1.88 13.35
N TYR A 198 6.50 2.37 12.29
CA TYR A 198 6.06 3.76 12.15
C TYR A 198 4.60 4.00 12.51
N ILE A 199 3.79 2.97 12.69
CA ILE A 199 2.50 3.11 13.37
C ILE A 199 2.80 2.98 14.87
N SER A 200 3.31 4.04 15.47
CA SER A 200 3.03 4.27 16.88
C SER A 200 1.52 4.09 17.02
N GLN A 201 1.12 3.16 17.89
CA GLN A 201 -0.26 2.80 18.31
C GLN A 201 -1.34 3.73 17.79
N PRO A 202 -2.50 3.24 17.31
CA PRO A 202 -3.55 4.14 16.85
C PRO A 202 -3.64 5.25 17.89
N GLU A 203 -3.37 6.49 17.49
CA GLU A 203 -3.71 7.64 18.33
C GLU A 203 -5.12 7.38 18.77
N GLU A 204 -5.32 7.20 20.09
CA GLU A 204 -6.65 7.08 20.67
C GLU A 204 -7.47 8.14 19.95
N SER A 205 -8.45 7.70 19.17
CA SER A 205 -9.20 8.64 18.34
C SER A 205 -9.59 9.79 19.25
N GLU A 206 -9.49 11.03 18.76
CA GLU A 206 -9.91 12.21 19.55
C GLU A 206 -11.27 11.98 20.23
N LEU A 207 -12.09 11.07 19.66
CA LEU A 207 -13.33 10.58 20.23
C LEU A 207 -13.14 9.76 21.51
N GLU A 208 -12.11 8.92 21.62
CA GLU A 208 -11.83 8.17 22.86
C GLU A 208 -11.37 9.08 24.00
N LYS A 209 -10.68 10.17 23.68
CA LYS A 209 -10.33 11.21 24.67
C LYS A 209 -11.57 11.98 25.17
N ILE A 210 -12.64 12.05 24.37
CA ILE A 210 -13.89 12.76 24.69
C ILE A 210 -14.89 11.83 25.41
N ILE A 211 -14.82 10.51 25.21
CA ILE A 211 -15.73 9.54 25.87
C ILE A 211 -15.79 9.72 27.40
N PRO A 212 -14.67 9.90 28.13
CA PRO A 212 -14.74 10.15 29.59
C PRO A 212 -15.43 11.47 29.98
N LEU A 213 -15.49 12.43 29.06
CA LEU A 213 -16.14 13.73 29.26
C LEU A 213 -17.65 13.69 28.98
N LEU A 214 -18.14 12.68 28.24
CA LEU A 214 -19.53 12.51 27.89
C LEU A 214 -20.48 12.53 29.10
N PRO A 215 -20.21 11.84 30.25
CA PRO A 215 -21.06 11.91 31.43
C PRO A 215 -21.16 13.31 32.02
N PHE A 216 -20.07 14.08 31.98
CA PHE A 216 -20.05 15.46 32.45
C PHE A 216 -20.89 16.38 31.56
N VAL A 217 -20.76 16.22 30.23
CA VAL A 217 -21.58 16.99 29.27
C VAL A 217 -23.05 16.68 29.44
N ILE A 218 -23.43 15.41 29.58
CA ILE A 218 -24.81 14.99 29.82
C ILE A 218 -25.30 15.56 31.16
N PHE A 219 -24.49 15.51 32.20
CA PHE A 219 -24.83 16.08 33.52
C PHE A 219 -25.09 17.58 33.44
N PHE A 220 -24.26 18.34 32.76
CA PHE A 220 -24.47 19.78 32.56
C PHE A 220 -25.71 20.09 31.72
N ILE A 221 -26.00 19.28 30.68
CA ILE A 221 -27.25 19.42 29.91
C ILE A 221 -28.48 19.20 30.80
N ILE A 222 -28.44 18.16 31.64
CA ILE A 222 -29.56 17.88 32.59
C ILE A 222 -29.74 19.02 33.56
N ILE A 223 -28.67 19.55 34.17
CA ILE A 223 -28.74 20.72 35.06
C ILE A 223 -29.31 21.93 34.35
N PHE A 224 -28.85 22.19 33.12
CA PHE A 224 -29.30 23.33 32.31
C PHE A 224 -30.82 23.22 32.00
N VAL A 225 -31.28 22.04 31.60
CA VAL A 225 -32.71 21.79 31.33
C VAL A 225 -33.55 21.94 32.61
N LEU A 226 -33.07 21.43 33.78
CA LEU A 226 -33.73 21.57 35.05
C LEU A 226 -33.75 23.03 35.54
N ALA A 227 -32.69 23.80 35.29
CA ALA A 227 -32.63 25.22 35.63
C ALA A 227 -33.59 26.06 34.78
N GLN A 228 -33.83 25.70 33.54
CA GLN A 228 -34.82 26.36 32.68
C GLN A 228 -36.25 26.09 33.14
N LYS A 229 -36.55 24.92 33.71
CA LYS A 229 -37.88 24.58 34.23
C LYS A 229 -38.30 25.43 35.43
N LYS A 230 -37.36 26.06 36.16
CA LYS A 230 -37.61 26.95 37.28
C LYS A 230 -37.86 28.43 36.91
N ARG A 231 -37.70 28.80 35.63
CA ARG A 231 -37.89 30.17 35.13
C ARG A 231 -39.18 30.32 34.30
N LYS A 232 -40.30 29.82 34.81
CA LYS A 232 -41.61 30.28 34.34
C LYS A 232 -41.97 31.52 35.17
N GLY A 233 -41.63 32.70 34.69
CA GLY A 233 -42.11 33.95 35.25
C GLY A 233 -41.06 35.05 35.18
N ARG A 234 -40.85 35.62 33.98
CA ARG A 234 -40.64 37.05 33.73
C ARG A 234 -40.31 37.28 32.28
N SER A 235 -41.27 37.84 31.59
CA SER A 235 -41.14 38.45 30.29
C SER A 235 -40.07 39.55 30.34
N PHE A 236 -39.06 39.46 29.46
CA PHE A 236 -38.28 40.62 29.08
C PHE A 236 -38.08 40.52 27.58
N GLY A 237 -38.78 41.37 26.85
CA GLY A 237 -38.60 41.57 25.44
C GLY A 237 -37.22 42.22 25.20
N PHE A 238 -36.52 41.72 24.21
CA PHE A 238 -35.43 42.41 23.59
C PHE A 238 -35.50 42.32 22.07
N ILE A 239 -35.43 43.44 21.50
CA ILE A 239 -35.58 43.91 20.14
C ILE A 239 -34.48 43.34 19.23
N GLY A 240 -34.88 42.94 18.05
CA GLY A 240 -34.34 43.03 16.73
C GLY A 240 -32.86 43.21 16.44
N GLY A 241 -32.42 42.49 15.46
CA GLY A 241 -31.17 42.71 14.77
C GLY A 241 -30.97 41.64 13.72
N GLY A 242 -31.52 41.86 12.53
CA GLY A 242 -31.25 41.06 11.37
C GLY A 242 -29.85 41.37 10.80
N PHE A 243 -29.17 40.35 10.37
CA PHE A 243 -28.15 40.46 9.35
C PHE A 243 -28.34 39.37 8.32
N GLY A 244 -28.81 39.78 7.18
CA GLY A 244 -28.81 39.03 5.95
C GLY A 244 -27.43 39.17 5.27
N GLY A 245 -27.16 38.26 4.37
CA GLY A 245 -26.05 38.26 3.43
C GLY A 245 -25.55 36.83 3.28
N GLY A 246 -25.91 36.08 2.38
CA GLY A 246 -25.84 36.09 0.97
C GLY A 246 -24.44 35.77 0.49
N SER A 247 -24.20 34.60 -0.02
CA SER A 247 -23.40 34.44 -1.22
C SER A 247 -23.11 32.98 -1.45
N GLY A 248 -23.74 32.42 -2.44
CA GLY A 248 -23.39 31.20 -3.11
C GLY A 248 -22.06 31.32 -3.84
N GLY A 249 -21.32 30.25 -3.83
CA GLY A 249 -20.16 30.03 -4.65
C GLY A 249 -20.15 28.55 -5.02
N GLY A 250 -20.87 28.22 -6.08
CA GLY A 250 -20.77 26.93 -6.72
C GLY A 250 -19.44 26.85 -7.46
N PHE A 251 -18.64 25.88 -7.13
CA PHE A 251 -17.52 25.47 -7.96
C PHE A 251 -17.94 24.27 -8.79
N GLY A 252 -18.35 24.53 -10.00
CA GLY A 252 -18.43 23.58 -11.07
C GLY A 252 -17.02 23.29 -11.58
N GLY A 253 -16.46 22.15 -11.21
CA GLY A 253 -15.25 21.62 -11.81
C GLY A 253 -15.62 20.55 -12.80
N GLY A 254 -15.37 20.83 -14.09
CA GLY A 254 -15.61 19.92 -15.19
C GLY A 254 -14.70 18.70 -15.11
N GLY A 255 -15.28 17.52 -15.25
CA GLY A 255 -14.60 16.26 -15.32
C GLY A 255 -13.79 16.12 -16.60
N GLY A 256 -12.58 15.64 -16.47
CA GLY A 256 -11.78 15.02 -17.52
C GLY A 256 -11.41 13.64 -17.06
N GLY A 257 -12.03 12.61 -17.67
CA GLY A 257 -11.64 11.24 -17.40
C GLY A 257 -10.29 10.94 -18.03
N SER A 258 -9.34 10.53 -17.23
CA SER A 258 -8.14 9.84 -17.69
C SER A 258 -8.01 8.58 -16.87
N GLY A 259 -8.06 7.43 -17.53
CA GLY A 259 -7.90 6.15 -16.89
C GLY A 259 -6.48 5.93 -16.42
N GLY A 260 -6.32 5.58 -15.19
CA GLY A 260 -5.10 5.29 -14.50
C GLY A 260 -5.07 6.04 -13.20
N GLY A 261 -5.84 5.57 -12.19
CA GLY A 261 -5.76 6.08 -10.85
C GLY A 261 -4.47 5.61 -10.19
N GLY A 262 -3.58 6.50 -9.84
CA GLY A 262 -2.39 6.22 -9.08
C GLY A 262 -2.00 7.44 -8.26
N ALA A 263 -1.56 7.23 -7.03
CA ALA A 263 -1.04 8.29 -6.18
C ALA A 263 0.47 8.40 -6.29
N GLY A 264 0.93 9.60 -6.65
CA GLY A 264 2.32 9.99 -6.53
C GLY A 264 2.49 10.99 -5.41
N ARG A 265 3.57 10.88 -4.64
CA ARG A 265 3.87 11.78 -3.54
C ARG A 265 5.08 12.63 -3.80
N TRP A 266 4.93 13.88 -3.46
CA TRP A 266 6.00 14.87 -3.40
C TRP A 266 6.63 14.79 -2.02
N VAL A 267 7.91 14.51 -1.94
CA VAL A 267 8.67 14.59 -0.68
C VAL A 267 9.41 15.93 -0.72
N LYS A 268 9.18 16.76 0.29
CA LYS A 268 9.84 18.07 0.41
C LYS A 268 11.31 17.92 0.71
#